data_57523edfea13796dca854a2677d28d55
#
_entry.id   57523edfea13796dca854a2677d28d55
#
_cell.length_a   1.000
_cell.length_b   1.000
_cell.length_c   1.000
_cell.angle_alpha   90.00
_cell.angle_beta   90.00
_cell.angle_gamma   90.00
#
_symmetry.space_group_name_H-M   'P 1'
#
loop_
_entity.id
_entity.type
_entity.pdbx_description
1 polymer ?
#
loop_
_entity_poly.entity_id
_entity_poly.type
_entity_poly.pdbx_seq_one_letter_code
_entity_poly.pdbx_strand_id
1 'polypeptide(L)'
;MNKEDKYTFLALPLLPVRLNALEAAWYLGFQPHEISILVGADLLKPLGHPPANTPKFFSTETLAQLRDNQKWLEKATDAIGTYWRRKNGQKRAGRNGRTSPLPRSSGG
;
A
#
# COMPACT_ATOMS: atom_id res chain seq x y z
N MET A 1 -4.48 15.59 7.18
CA MET A 1 -3.05 15.83 6.99
C MET A 1 -2.86 16.48 5.65
N ASN A 2 -2.04 17.50 5.59
CA ASN A 2 -1.92 18.23 4.34
C ASN A 2 -0.55 18.04 3.72
N LYS A 3 -0.37 18.64 2.54
CA LYS A 3 0.86 18.49 1.80
C LYS A 3 2.07 19.03 2.53
N GLU A 4 1.87 20.09 3.30
CA GLU A 4 2.99 20.69 4.03
C GLU A 4 3.58 19.73 5.03
N ASP A 5 2.73 18.95 5.70
CA ASP A 5 3.23 17.96 6.66
C ASP A 5 4.09 16.92 5.95
N LYS A 6 3.64 16.47 4.79
CA LYS A 6 4.37 15.48 4.02
C LYS A 6 5.73 16.01 3.57
N TYR A 7 5.74 17.22 3.02
CA TYR A 7 6.99 17.79 2.53
C TYR A 7 7.96 18.09 3.66
N THR A 8 7.45 18.56 4.79
CA THR A 8 8.28 18.79 5.95
C THR A 8 8.92 17.50 6.43
N PHE A 9 8.13 16.43 6.49
CA PHE A 9 8.64 15.13 6.90
C PHE A 9 9.73 14.64 5.95
N LEU A 10 9.47 14.69 4.64
CA LEU A 10 10.42 14.17 3.65
C LEU A 10 11.70 15.00 3.56
N ALA A 11 11.65 16.24 4.04
CA ALA A 11 12.82 17.11 4.01
C ALA A 11 13.70 16.98 5.25
N LEU A 12 13.31 16.14 6.22
CA LEU A 12 14.10 15.97 7.43
C LEU A 12 15.48 15.42 7.07
N PRO A 13 16.55 15.99 7.65
CA PRO A 13 17.90 15.47 7.38
C PRO A 13 18.10 14.06 7.92
N LEU A 14 17.34 13.68 8.94
CA LEU A 14 17.42 12.34 9.51
C LEU A 14 16.02 11.92 9.90
N LEU A 15 15.57 10.80 9.32
CA LEU A 15 14.23 10.28 9.61
C LEU A 15 14.24 9.48 10.90
N PRO A 16 13.10 9.42 11.61
CA PRO A 16 13.00 8.54 12.78
C PRO A 16 13.29 7.09 12.39
N VAL A 17 13.70 6.29 13.37
CA VAL A 17 14.04 4.89 13.09
C VAL A 17 12.83 4.04 12.77
N ARG A 18 11.65 4.50 13.15
CA ARG A 18 10.41 3.81 12.76
C ARG A 18 9.40 4.84 12.31
N LEU A 19 8.55 4.42 11.38
CA LEU A 19 7.54 5.30 10.79
C LEU A 19 6.18 4.65 10.96
N ASN A 20 5.14 5.47 11.15
CA ASN A 20 3.78 4.95 11.14
C ASN A 20 3.33 4.72 9.70
N ALA A 21 2.11 4.21 9.52
CA ALA A 21 1.64 3.84 8.19
C ALA A 21 1.59 5.04 7.24
N LEU A 22 1.15 6.19 7.73
CA LEU A 22 1.08 7.39 6.91
C LEU A 22 2.48 7.82 6.45
N GLU A 23 3.42 7.86 7.38
CA GLU A 23 4.78 8.25 7.07
C GLU A 23 5.45 7.24 6.15
N ALA A 24 5.17 5.95 6.36
CA ALA A 24 5.70 4.92 5.48
C ALA A 24 5.18 5.09 4.06
N ALA A 25 3.91 5.44 3.92
CA ALA A 25 3.34 5.69 2.60
C ALA A 25 4.04 6.87 1.94
N TRP A 26 4.24 7.95 2.66
CA TRP A 26 4.96 9.09 2.12
C TRP A 26 6.35 8.70 1.64
N TYR A 27 7.06 7.96 2.48
CA TYR A 27 8.45 7.60 2.19
C TYR A 27 8.56 6.68 0.99
N LEU A 28 7.64 5.74 0.86
CA LEU A 28 7.67 4.76 -0.23
C LEU A 28 6.99 5.27 -1.50
N GLY A 29 6.18 6.32 -1.39
CA GLY A 29 5.47 6.85 -2.55
C GLY A 29 4.12 6.21 -2.79
N PHE A 30 3.49 5.66 -1.76
CA PHE A 30 2.17 5.05 -1.87
C PHE A 30 1.13 5.91 -1.18
N GLN A 31 -0.13 5.59 -1.39
CA GLN A 31 -1.21 6.20 -0.65
C GLN A 31 -1.34 5.51 0.71
N PRO A 32 -1.83 6.23 1.74
CA PRO A 32 -1.90 5.62 3.07
C PRO A 32 -2.69 4.31 3.10
N HIS A 33 -3.80 4.24 2.38
CA HIS A 33 -4.60 3.01 2.38
C HIS A 33 -3.90 1.84 1.69
N GLU A 34 -2.94 2.13 0.82
CA GLU A 34 -2.20 1.07 0.13
C GLU A 34 -1.26 0.34 1.06
N ILE A 35 -0.86 0.98 2.16
CA ILE A 35 0.02 0.33 3.12
C ILE A 35 -0.66 -0.91 3.71
N SER A 36 -1.95 -0.82 4.05
CA SER A 36 -2.63 -1.98 4.60
C SER A 36 -2.81 -3.08 3.55
N ILE A 37 -2.94 -2.71 2.29
CA ILE A 37 -3.00 -3.70 1.22
C ILE A 37 -1.67 -4.47 1.15
N LEU A 38 -0.55 -3.75 1.23
CA LEU A 38 0.75 -4.39 1.17
C LEU A 38 1.02 -5.27 2.39
N VAL A 39 0.56 -4.85 3.57
CA VAL A 39 0.68 -5.67 4.75
C VAL A 39 -0.14 -6.96 4.59
N GLY A 40 -1.35 -6.82 4.07
CA GLY A 40 -2.21 -7.98 3.84
C GLY A 40 -1.65 -8.94 2.80
N ALA A 41 -0.88 -8.42 1.84
CA ALA A 41 -0.26 -9.25 0.80
C ALA A 41 1.09 -9.80 1.23
N ASP A 42 1.49 -9.55 2.48
CA ASP A 42 2.75 -10.02 3.04
C ASP A 42 3.97 -9.44 2.32
N LEU A 43 3.80 -8.28 1.73
CA LEU A 43 4.89 -7.56 1.08
C LEU A 43 5.50 -6.48 1.97
N LEU A 44 4.86 -6.20 3.09
CA LEU A 44 5.33 -5.20 4.04
C LEU A 44 5.01 -5.70 5.43
N LYS A 45 6.02 -5.78 6.30
CA LYS A 45 5.82 -6.32 7.64
C LYS A 45 5.99 -5.25 8.69
N PRO A 46 4.97 -5.06 9.54
CA PRO A 46 5.13 -4.12 10.64
C PRO A 46 6.08 -4.65 11.69
N LEU A 47 6.63 -3.74 12.48
CA LEU A 47 7.50 -4.11 13.60
C LEU A 47 6.69 -4.82 14.66
N GLY A 48 7.28 -5.85 15.24
CA GLY A 48 6.63 -6.59 16.30
C GLY A 48 5.43 -7.37 15.80
N HIS A 49 4.49 -7.59 16.71
CA HIS A 49 3.28 -8.33 16.38
C HIS A 49 2.09 -7.52 16.87
N PRO A 50 1.74 -6.42 16.17
CA PRO A 50 0.68 -5.55 16.64
C PRO A 50 -0.67 -6.27 16.63
N PRO A 51 -1.48 -6.08 17.66
CA PRO A 51 -2.84 -6.61 17.65
C PRO A 51 -3.66 -5.97 16.52
N ALA A 52 -4.76 -6.63 16.18
CA ALA A 52 -5.66 -6.09 15.18
C ALA A 52 -6.19 -4.73 15.61
N ASN A 53 -6.38 -3.85 14.67
CA ASN A 53 -6.94 -2.51 14.91
C ASN A 53 -6.08 -1.60 15.76
N THR A 54 -4.77 -1.86 15.78
CA THR A 54 -3.85 -0.95 16.44
C THR A 54 -2.93 -0.32 15.40
N PRO A 55 -2.36 0.85 15.70
CA PRO A 55 -1.42 1.47 14.76
C PRO A 55 -0.23 0.56 14.52
N LYS A 56 0.25 0.56 13.29
CA LYS A 56 1.40 -0.24 12.91
C LYS A 56 2.58 0.67 12.63
N PHE A 57 3.76 0.20 12.97
CA PHE A 57 4.99 0.93 12.71
C PHE A 57 5.91 0.08 11.87
N PHE A 58 6.78 0.74 11.13
CA PHE A 58 7.67 0.05 10.19
C PHE A 58 9.09 0.57 10.39
N SER A 59 10.06 -0.32 10.24
CA SER A 59 11.46 0.05 10.35
C SER A 59 11.87 0.92 9.17
N THR A 60 12.40 2.09 9.46
CA THR A 60 12.86 2.98 8.40
C THR A 60 13.97 2.33 7.58
N GLU A 61 14.83 1.57 8.23
CA GLU A 61 15.90 0.87 7.53
C GLU A 61 15.33 -0.16 6.56
N THR A 62 14.34 -0.93 6.98
CA THR A 62 13.70 -1.90 6.10
C THR A 62 13.03 -1.20 4.92
N LEU A 63 12.35 -0.10 5.20
CA LEU A 63 11.70 0.66 4.13
C LEU A 63 12.72 1.21 3.14
N ALA A 64 13.89 1.62 3.62
CA ALA A 64 14.93 2.12 2.73
C ALA A 64 15.42 1.02 1.79
N GLN A 65 15.55 -0.21 2.30
CA GLN A 65 15.94 -1.33 1.47
C GLN A 65 14.89 -1.65 0.43
N LEU A 66 13.62 -1.60 0.81
CA LEU A 66 12.53 -1.84 -0.13
C LEU A 66 12.47 -0.75 -1.19
N ARG A 67 12.74 0.47 -0.79
CA ARG A 67 12.71 1.58 -1.71
C ARG A 67 13.73 1.43 -2.83
N ASP A 68 14.85 0.77 -2.55
CA ASP A 68 15.89 0.53 -3.54
C ASP A 68 15.68 -0.74 -4.34
N ASN A 69 14.61 -1.47 -4.06
CA ASN A 69 14.37 -2.77 -4.66
C ASN A 69 13.26 -2.67 -5.70
N GLN A 70 13.65 -2.57 -6.96
CA GLN A 70 12.68 -2.39 -8.02
C GLN A 70 11.76 -3.58 -8.18
N LYS A 71 12.27 -4.79 -7.98
CA LYS A 71 11.42 -5.97 -8.07
C LYS A 71 10.33 -5.96 -7.02
N TRP A 72 10.68 -5.54 -5.81
CA TRP A 72 9.68 -5.39 -4.77
C TRP A 72 8.64 -4.35 -5.15
N LEU A 73 9.09 -3.24 -5.72
CA LEU A 73 8.17 -2.19 -6.15
C LEU A 73 7.18 -2.70 -7.18
N GLU A 74 7.65 -3.52 -8.11
CA GLU A 74 6.77 -4.11 -9.11
C GLU A 74 5.75 -5.04 -8.47
N LYS A 75 6.20 -5.88 -7.54
CA LYS A 75 5.28 -6.77 -6.83
C LYS A 75 4.26 -6.01 -6.02
N ALA A 76 4.70 -4.95 -5.35
CA ALA A 76 3.82 -4.13 -4.54
C ALA A 76 2.75 -3.47 -5.41
N THR A 77 3.17 -2.88 -6.51
CA THR A 77 2.25 -2.22 -7.42
C THR A 77 1.25 -3.22 -7.99
N ASP A 78 1.72 -4.41 -8.34
CA ASP A 78 0.87 -5.45 -8.88
C ASP A 78 -0.13 -5.96 -7.86
N ALA A 79 0.31 -6.12 -6.61
CA ALA A 79 -0.57 -6.56 -5.53
C ALA A 79 -1.70 -5.57 -5.30
N ILE A 80 -1.38 -4.28 -5.34
CA ILE A 80 -2.39 -3.24 -5.18
C ILE A 80 -3.39 -3.31 -6.33
N GLY A 81 -2.90 -3.47 -7.55
CA GLY A 81 -3.78 -3.61 -8.70
C GLY A 81 -4.68 -4.83 -8.60
N THR A 82 -4.14 -5.96 -8.16
CA THR A 82 -4.90 -7.17 -7.97
C THR A 82 -6.00 -6.98 -6.92
N TYR A 83 -5.65 -6.32 -5.83
CA TYR A 83 -6.61 -6.03 -4.77
C TYR A 83 -7.81 -5.28 -5.32
N TRP A 84 -7.56 -4.23 -6.10
CA TRP A 84 -8.65 -3.42 -6.63
C TRP A 84 -9.45 -4.14 -7.70
N ARG A 85 -8.80 -4.94 -8.53
CA ARG A 85 -9.53 -5.74 -9.53
C ARG A 85 -10.46 -6.72 -8.84
N ARG A 86 -10.00 -7.35 -7.78
CA ARG A 86 -10.82 -8.29 -7.02
C ARG A 86 -12.01 -7.60 -6.39
N LYS A 87 -11.76 -6.46 -5.78
CA LYS A 87 -12.81 -5.70 -5.14
C LYS A 87 -13.84 -5.24 -6.16
N ASN A 88 -13.39 -4.72 -7.28
CA ASN A 88 -14.30 -4.26 -8.31
C ASN A 88 -15.09 -5.40 -8.94
N GLY A 89 -14.45 -6.53 -9.10
CA GLY A 89 -15.12 -7.72 -9.60
C GLY A 89 -16.22 -8.20 -8.67
N GLN A 90 -15.94 -8.25 -7.38
CA GLN A 90 -16.93 -8.62 -6.39
C GLN A 90 -18.10 -7.66 -6.38
N LYS A 91 -17.81 -6.39 -6.45
CA LYS A 91 -18.83 -5.39 -6.49
C LYS A 91 -19.76 -5.57 -7.67
N ARG A 92 -19.16 -5.80 -8.81
CA ARG A 92 -19.92 -5.97 -10.04
C ARG A 92 -20.81 -7.19 -9.97
N ALA A 93 -20.25 -8.30 -9.53
CA ALA A 93 -20.99 -9.54 -9.43
C ALA A 93 -22.14 -9.40 -8.44
N GLY A 94 -21.88 -8.75 -7.32
CA GLY A 94 -22.92 -8.56 -6.33
C GLY A 94 -24.02 -7.66 -6.81
N ARG A 95 -23.72 -6.75 -7.73
CA ARG A 95 -24.69 -5.79 -8.16
C ARG A 95 -25.73 -6.39 -9.08
N ASN A 96 -25.35 -7.20 -10.01
CA ASN A 96 -26.38 -7.66 -10.93
C ASN A 96 -26.19 -9.05 -11.41
N GLY A 97 -25.21 -9.73 -10.95
CA GLY A 97 -25.01 -11.08 -11.39
C GLY A 97 -24.85 -11.21 -12.87
N ARG A 98 -24.82 -10.18 -13.61
CA ARG A 98 -24.68 -10.23 -15.00
C ARG A 98 -23.29 -9.95 -15.39
N THR A 99 -22.91 -10.51 -16.31
CA THR A 99 -21.67 -10.23 -16.61
C THR A 99 -21.46 -9.38 -17.65
N SER A 100 -21.27 -8.96 -18.15
CA SER A 100 -21.24 -8.34 -19.05
C SER A 100 -20.28 -8.29 -19.81
N PRO A 101 -20.22 -8.40 -20.22
CA PRO A 101 -19.50 -8.37 -20.75
C PRO A 101 -18.65 -7.97 -21.18
N LEU A 102 -18.42 -8.01 -21.39
CA LEU A 102 -17.79 -7.56 -21.85
C LEU A 102 -16.90 -7.62 -22.05
N PRO A 103 -16.64 -7.94 -22.22
CA PRO A 103 -15.79 -7.97 -22.30
C PRO A 103 -14.91 -7.59 -22.55
N ARG A 104 -14.76 -7.43 -22.70
CA ARG A 104 -14.09 -6.86 -22.99
C ARG A 104 -13.14 -6.80 -22.78
N SER A 105 -13.10 -7.04 -22.86
CA SER A 105 -12.44 -6.80 -22.67
C SER A 105 -11.74 -6.55 -22.29
N SER A 106 -11.70 -6.65 -22.26
CA SER A 106 -11.16 -6.21 -21.91
C SER A 106 -10.53 -6.00 -21.31
N GLY A 107 -10.38 -6.09 -21.27
CA GLY A 107 -9.84 -5.92 -20.79
C GLY A 107 -9.69 -5.82 -20.11
N GLY A 108 -9.71 -5.89 -19.90
CA GLY A 108 -9.69 -5.66 -19.22
C GLY A 108 -9.56 -5.59 -18.78
#